data_e0899a19b332799300319df459185d43
#
_entry.id   e0899a19b332799300319df459185d43
#
_cell.length_a   1.000
_cell.length_b   1.000
_cell.length_c   1.000
_cell.angle_alpha   90.00
_cell.angle_beta   90.00
_cell.angle_gamma   90.00
#
_symmetry.space_group_name_H-M   'P 1'
#
loop_
_entity.id
_entity.type
_entity.pdbx_description
1 polymer ?
#
loop_
_entity_poly.entity_id
_entity_poly.type
_entity_poly.pdbx_seq_one_letter_code
_entity_poly.pdbx_strand_id
1 'polypeptide(L)'
;MTTLQRRRRRSLVAALALVIALIAAACGSSNPLGGGAISGDLKSIIVGSADFPESKIIAEIYAQALEANGFTLSRQFGIGSRETYIPAVRDHSIDLIPEYTGTLLKYFDEKSTVTTPDAIELALFRVLPGDLSILVPSPAEDKDSLAVSRETANRWNLKTIADLAAHSPEVKLGAPSEFLNRTEGVPGLKKNYGLDITPNNFVAISDGGGPATVRALVDGTVTAANIFTTSPAIPENDLVVLEDPKNNFPAANVVPLVSSQKKSDELKTVLDAVSAKLTTEDLIELNTATSGNAGVDPDEAALKWVQANGFDKPLQG
;
A
#
# COMPACT_ATOMS: atom_id res chain seq x y z
N MET A 1 34.74 -8.53 -74.20
CA MET A 1 34.11 -7.94 -73.05
C MET A 1 33.83 -6.47 -73.28
N THR A 2 32.60 -6.11 -73.56
CA THR A 2 32.16 -4.82 -74.05
C THR A 2 32.19 -3.74 -72.97
N THR A 3 32.46 -2.52 -73.37
CA THR A 3 32.58 -1.30 -72.53
C THR A 3 31.40 -1.08 -71.56
N LEU A 4 30.25 -1.65 -71.83
CA LEU A 4 29.04 -1.60 -71.00
C LEU A 4 29.14 -2.42 -69.63
N GLN A 5 29.90 -3.54 -69.69
CA GLN A 5 30.11 -4.35 -68.48
C GLN A 5 31.06 -3.69 -67.46
N ARG A 6 32.02 -2.89 -67.96
CA ARG A 6 32.95 -2.14 -67.10
C ARG A 6 32.27 -0.96 -66.40
N ARG A 7 31.28 -0.30 -66.99
CA ARG A 7 30.52 0.79 -66.39
C ARG A 7 29.57 0.27 -65.30
N ARG A 8 28.88 -0.87 -65.50
CA ARG A 8 28.00 -1.46 -64.49
C ARG A 8 28.76 -1.93 -63.27
N ARG A 9 29.94 -2.47 -63.36
CA ARG A 9 30.78 -2.87 -62.23
C ARG A 9 31.28 -1.66 -61.42
N ARG A 10 31.60 -0.53 -62.07
CA ARG A 10 32.01 0.69 -61.31
C ARG A 10 30.87 1.34 -60.59
N SER A 11 29.67 1.32 -61.11
CA SER A 11 28.47 1.83 -60.43
C SER A 11 28.05 0.97 -59.22
N LEU A 12 28.19 -0.34 -59.27
CA LEU A 12 27.92 -1.27 -58.20
C LEU A 12 28.92 -1.11 -57.01
N VAL A 13 30.19 -0.91 -57.30
CA VAL A 13 31.23 -0.70 -56.30
C VAL A 13 31.04 0.68 -55.59
N ALA A 14 30.68 1.72 -56.40
CA ALA A 14 30.38 3.04 -55.78
C ALA A 14 29.12 3.05 -54.90
N ALA A 15 28.07 2.30 -55.26
CA ALA A 15 26.86 2.16 -54.46
C ALA A 15 27.12 1.36 -53.16
N LEU A 16 27.97 0.33 -53.21
CA LEU A 16 28.33 -0.46 -52.01
C LEU A 16 29.22 0.33 -51.06
N ALA A 17 30.11 1.18 -51.55
CA ALA A 17 30.93 2.06 -50.70
C ALA A 17 30.10 3.14 -50.00
N LEU A 18 29.01 3.64 -50.60
CA LEU A 18 28.13 4.64 -50.01
C LEU A 18 27.24 4.05 -48.89
N VAL A 19 26.84 2.78 -49.03
CA VAL A 19 26.05 2.07 -47.98
C VAL A 19 26.91 1.75 -46.75
N ILE A 20 28.18 1.41 -46.94
CA ILE A 20 29.12 1.15 -45.85
C ILE A 20 29.46 2.44 -45.08
N ALA A 21 29.54 3.60 -45.76
CA ALA A 21 29.79 4.89 -45.11
C ALA A 21 28.58 5.39 -44.24
N LEU A 22 27.35 5.01 -44.60
CA LEU A 22 26.13 5.34 -43.81
C LEU A 22 25.96 4.47 -42.56
N ILE A 23 26.54 3.28 -42.52
CA ILE A 23 26.52 2.39 -41.35
C ILE A 23 27.58 2.80 -40.32
N ALA A 24 28.68 3.44 -40.74
CA ALA A 24 29.74 3.90 -39.82
C ALA A 24 29.40 5.21 -39.08
N ALA A 25 28.37 5.95 -39.51
CA ALA A 25 27.91 7.18 -38.82
C ALA A 25 26.89 6.94 -37.70
N ALA A 26 26.41 5.69 -37.53
CA ALA A 26 25.46 5.30 -36.47
C ALA A 26 26.15 4.76 -35.20
N CYS A 27 27.47 4.63 -35.17
CA CYS A 27 28.23 4.31 -33.94
C CYS A 27 28.70 5.62 -33.29
N GLY A 28 27.75 6.38 -32.77
CA GLY A 28 28.02 7.40 -31.77
C GLY A 28 28.44 6.72 -30.47
N SER A 29 29.62 7.06 -30.00
CA SER A 29 30.33 6.66 -28.79
C SER A 29 29.43 6.25 -27.61
N SER A 30 29.09 4.97 -27.48
CA SER A 30 28.70 4.36 -26.24
C SER A 30 29.99 3.84 -25.56
N ASN A 31 30.39 4.46 -24.48
CA ASN A 31 31.46 4.00 -23.60
C ASN A 31 31.09 2.60 -23.07
N PRO A 32 31.76 1.51 -23.40
CA PRO A 32 31.39 0.16 -22.94
C PRO A 32 31.79 -0.11 -21.47
N LEU A 33 32.29 0.90 -20.74
CA LEU A 33 32.66 0.82 -19.34
C LEU A 33 32.00 1.88 -18.47
N GLY A 34 31.06 2.66 -19.01
CA GLY A 34 30.14 3.43 -18.20
C GLY A 34 29.02 2.50 -17.78
N GLY A 35 28.93 2.16 -16.50
CA GLY A 35 27.75 1.51 -15.95
C GLY A 35 26.53 2.28 -16.43
N GLY A 36 25.68 1.65 -17.24
CA GLY A 36 24.43 2.25 -17.69
C GLY A 36 23.59 2.55 -16.46
N ALA A 37 23.63 3.80 -16.02
CA ALA A 37 22.54 4.31 -15.23
C ALA A 37 21.29 4.06 -16.07
N ILE A 38 20.42 3.19 -15.61
CA ILE A 38 19.05 3.11 -16.08
C ILE A 38 18.44 4.46 -15.68
N SER A 39 18.55 5.47 -16.55
CA SER A 39 17.84 6.73 -16.39
C SER A 39 16.39 6.47 -16.81
N GLY A 40 15.70 5.64 -16.03
CA GLY A 40 14.26 5.68 -15.99
C GLY A 40 13.88 7.09 -15.56
N ASP A 41 12.89 7.66 -16.24
CA ASP A 41 12.39 8.98 -15.87
C ASP A 41 11.92 8.95 -14.42
N LEU A 42 12.73 9.55 -13.52
CA LEU A 42 12.43 9.62 -12.08
C LEU A 42 11.18 10.47 -11.77
N LYS A 43 10.70 11.24 -12.74
CA LYS A 43 9.46 12.02 -12.65
C LYS A 43 8.22 11.24 -13.09
N SER A 44 8.37 10.08 -13.70
CA SER A 44 7.24 9.19 -14.07
C SER A 44 7.06 8.14 -13.01
N ILE A 45 5.92 8.16 -12.30
CA ILE A 45 5.61 7.30 -11.16
C ILE A 45 4.29 6.58 -11.39
N ILE A 46 4.27 5.28 -11.15
CA ILE A 46 3.06 4.46 -11.12
C ILE A 46 2.66 4.28 -9.65
N VAL A 47 1.55 4.91 -9.26
CA VAL A 47 1.03 4.81 -7.89
C VAL A 47 0.03 3.68 -7.82
N GLY A 48 0.24 2.76 -6.88
CA GLY A 48 -0.67 1.67 -6.57
C GLY A 48 -1.50 1.91 -5.31
N SER A 49 -2.55 1.11 -5.13
CA SER A 49 -3.24 0.96 -3.84
C SER A 49 -3.63 -0.48 -3.58
N ALA A 50 -3.78 -0.84 -2.30
CA ALA A 50 -4.51 -2.04 -1.91
C ALA A 50 -6.00 -1.93 -2.30
N ASP A 51 -6.78 -3.00 -2.10
CA ASP A 51 -8.17 -3.09 -2.55
C ASP A 51 -9.21 -2.57 -1.53
N PHE A 52 -8.80 -1.79 -0.54
CA PHE A 52 -9.70 -1.14 0.41
C PHE A 52 -9.70 0.40 0.27
N PRO A 53 -10.80 1.08 0.70
CA PRO A 53 -11.03 2.49 0.42
C PRO A 53 -9.91 3.43 0.89
N GLU A 54 -9.45 3.31 2.13
CA GLU A 54 -8.43 4.19 2.72
C GLU A 54 -7.12 4.16 1.93
N SER A 55 -6.67 2.98 1.50
CA SER A 55 -5.47 2.86 0.67
C SER A 55 -5.59 3.62 -0.65
N LYS A 56 -6.78 3.63 -1.26
CA LYS A 56 -7.04 4.39 -2.50
C LYS A 56 -7.00 5.89 -2.25
N ILE A 57 -7.58 6.36 -1.14
CA ILE A 57 -7.59 7.78 -0.78
C ILE A 57 -6.15 8.28 -0.55
N ILE A 58 -5.35 7.55 0.24
CA ILE A 58 -3.97 7.92 0.51
C ILE A 58 -3.12 7.90 -0.78
N ALA A 59 -3.34 6.89 -1.64
CA ALA A 59 -2.68 6.82 -2.93
C ALA A 59 -3.03 8.02 -3.84
N GLU A 60 -4.28 8.50 -3.82
CA GLU A 60 -4.68 9.73 -4.51
C GLU A 60 -4.02 10.98 -3.90
N ILE A 61 -3.93 11.07 -2.58
CA ILE A 61 -3.21 12.17 -1.91
C ILE A 61 -1.76 12.22 -2.39
N TYR A 62 -1.07 11.07 -2.41
CA TYR A 62 0.31 11.00 -2.91
C TYR A 62 0.40 11.39 -4.39
N ALA A 63 -0.52 10.88 -5.22
CA ALA A 63 -0.53 11.17 -6.64
C ALA A 63 -0.74 12.66 -6.91
N GLN A 64 -1.75 13.27 -6.32
CA GLN A 64 -2.08 14.68 -6.55
C GLN A 64 -0.99 15.63 -6.01
N ALA A 65 -0.41 15.33 -4.84
CA ALA A 65 0.70 16.11 -4.32
C ALA A 65 1.95 16.03 -5.22
N LEU A 66 2.25 14.85 -5.77
CA LEU A 66 3.36 14.67 -6.71
C LEU A 66 3.08 15.36 -8.06
N GLU A 67 1.86 15.28 -8.60
CA GLU A 67 1.44 16.00 -9.82
C GLU A 67 1.64 17.49 -9.68
N ALA A 68 1.25 18.09 -8.55
CA ALA A 68 1.45 19.49 -8.25
C ALA A 68 2.93 19.89 -8.23
N ASN A 69 3.84 18.95 -7.96
CA ASN A 69 5.28 19.13 -7.96
C ASN A 69 5.97 18.65 -9.26
N GLY A 70 5.21 18.50 -10.35
CA GLY A 70 5.73 18.26 -11.71
C GLY A 70 6.11 16.81 -12.00
N PHE A 71 5.56 15.84 -11.26
CA PHE A 71 5.65 14.42 -11.60
C PHE A 71 4.53 14.05 -12.59
N THR A 72 4.80 13.06 -13.41
CA THR A 72 3.81 12.44 -14.30
C THR A 72 3.35 11.13 -13.67
N LEU A 73 2.06 11.01 -13.39
CA LEU A 73 1.51 9.91 -12.63
C LEU A 73 0.66 8.97 -13.47
N SER A 74 0.77 7.66 -13.18
CA SER A 74 -0.20 6.65 -13.57
C SER A 74 -0.76 6.00 -12.31
N ARG A 75 -2.04 5.64 -12.32
CA ARG A 75 -2.76 5.08 -11.18
C ARG A 75 -3.15 3.63 -11.44
N GLN A 76 -2.78 2.74 -10.53
CA GLN A 76 -3.16 1.33 -10.54
C GLN A 76 -3.73 0.96 -9.16
N PHE A 77 -5.02 1.23 -8.96
CA PHE A 77 -5.66 1.06 -7.67
C PHE A 77 -6.42 -0.27 -7.53
N GLY A 78 -6.60 -0.71 -6.28
CA GLY A 78 -7.33 -1.94 -5.99
C GLY A 78 -6.59 -3.20 -6.44
N ILE A 79 -5.27 -3.25 -6.30
CA ILE A 79 -4.43 -4.35 -6.80
C ILE A 79 -4.70 -5.66 -6.02
N GLY A 80 -5.13 -5.55 -4.77
CA GLY A 80 -5.33 -6.69 -3.88
C GLY A 80 -4.60 -6.54 -2.55
N SER A 81 -4.31 -7.66 -1.91
CA SER A 81 -3.61 -7.70 -0.63
C SER A 81 -2.10 -7.51 -0.78
N ARG A 82 -1.39 -7.36 0.36
CA ARG A 82 0.07 -7.17 0.45
C ARG A 82 0.84 -8.25 -0.30
N GLU A 83 0.36 -9.47 -0.25
CA GLU A 83 0.93 -10.63 -0.94
C GLU A 83 0.93 -10.46 -2.47
N THR A 84 0.02 -9.64 -3.00
CA THR A 84 -0.10 -9.32 -4.43
C THR A 84 0.72 -8.08 -4.81
N TYR A 85 0.60 -6.97 -4.04
CA TYR A 85 1.22 -5.71 -4.47
C TYR A 85 2.69 -5.57 -4.10
N ILE A 86 3.22 -6.23 -3.05
CA ILE A 86 4.67 -6.20 -2.77
C ILE A 86 5.49 -6.74 -3.95
N PRO A 87 5.16 -7.89 -4.54
CA PRO A 87 5.80 -8.32 -5.79
C PRO A 87 5.72 -7.28 -6.91
N ALA A 88 4.58 -6.59 -7.07
CA ALA A 88 4.39 -5.56 -8.10
C ALA A 88 5.25 -4.30 -7.88
N VAL A 89 5.55 -3.90 -6.63
CA VAL A 89 6.54 -2.85 -6.36
C VAL A 89 7.95 -3.31 -6.69
N ARG A 90 8.26 -4.57 -6.41
CA ARG A 90 9.58 -5.16 -6.64
C ARG A 90 9.90 -5.40 -8.11
N ASP A 91 8.92 -5.73 -8.92
CA ASP A 91 9.06 -5.91 -10.37
C ASP A 91 8.81 -4.62 -11.18
N HIS A 92 8.56 -3.50 -10.49
CA HIS A 92 8.30 -2.17 -11.05
C HIS A 92 7.00 -2.06 -11.87
N SER A 93 6.04 -2.96 -11.67
CA SER A 93 4.68 -2.80 -12.20
C SER A 93 3.97 -1.63 -11.52
N ILE A 94 4.32 -1.33 -10.27
CA ILE A 94 4.03 -0.09 -9.56
C ILE A 94 5.30 0.44 -8.89
N ASP A 95 5.38 1.75 -8.65
CA ASP A 95 6.56 2.41 -8.11
C ASP A 95 6.37 2.91 -6.67
N LEU A 96 5.15 3.21 -6.29
CA LEU A 96 4.77 3.81 -5.01
C LEU A 96 3.43 3.23 -4.55
N ILE A 97 3.32 2.90 -3.26
CA ILE A 97 2.06 2.48 -2.63
C ILE A 97 2.03 2.96 -1.18
N PRO A 98 0.88 3.41 -0.64
CA PRO A 98 0.72 3.58 0.80
C PRO A 98 0.72 2.23 1.50
N GLU A 99 1.47 2.14 2.59
CA GLU A 99 1.64 0.97 3.43
C GLU A 99 1.50 1.33 4.91
N TYR A 100 1.48 0.31 5.77
CA TYR A 100 1.34 0.45 7.21
C TYR A 100 2.50 -0.25 7.91
N THR A 101 3.24 0.49 8.71
CA THR A 101 4.58 0.10 9.21
C THR A 101 4.60 -1.24 9.92
N GLY A 102 3.67 -1.49 10.84
CA GLY A 102 3.69 -2.71 11.66
C GLY A 102 3.38 -3.97 10.88
N THR A 103 2.35 -3.94 10.04
CA THR A 103 1.96 -5.10 9.23
C THR A 103 2.94 -5.33 8.08
N LEU A 104 3.57 -4.27 7.55
CA LEU A 104 4.67 -4.39 6.60
C LEU A 104 5.89 -5.08 7.24
N LEU A 105 6.22 -4.71 8.49
CA LEU A 105 7.29 -5.38 9.23
C LEU A 105 6.99 -6.87 9.42
N LYS A 106 5.75 -7.21 9.79
CA LYS A 106 5.33 -8.62 9.95
C LYS A 106 5.42 -9.42 8.66
N TYR A 107 5.16 -8.79 7.52
CA TYR A 107 5.31 -9.42 6.21
C TYR A 107 6.76 -9.81 5.91
N PHE A 108 7.75 -8.98 6.26
CA PHE A 108 9.17 -9.24 6.00
C PHE A 108 9.88 -9.98 7.15
N ASP A 109 9.41 -9.80 8.39
CA ASP A 109 9.92 -10.48 9.59
C ASP A 109 8.76 -10.93 10.48
N GLU A 110 8.21 -12.09 10.17
CA GLU A 110 7.12 -12.71 10.94
C GLU A 110 7.46 -12.91 12.42
N LYS A 111 8.75 -13.00 12.77
CA LYS A 111 9.22 -13.24 14.14
C LYS A 111 9.45 -11.96 14.92
N SER A 112 9.38 -10.82 14.29
CA SER A 112 9.55 -9.53 14.98
C SER A 112 8.58 -9.41 16.15
N THR A 113 9.08 -8.94 17.28
CA THR A 113 8.29 -8.71 18.51
C THR A 113 8.21 -7.24 18.88
N VAL A 114 8.75 -6.35 18.05
CA VAL A 114 8.66 -4.91 18.30
C VAL A 114 7.26 -4.40 18.00
N THR A 115 6.76 -3.47 18.83
CA THR A 115 5.37 -2.99 18.77
C THR A 115 5.25 -1.47 18.79
N THR A 116 6.33 -0.74 19.11
CA THR A 116 6.32 0.72 19.14
C THR A 116 6.71 1.31 17.78
N PRO A 117 6.16 2.47 17.37
CA PRO A 117 6.45 3.09 16.08
C PRO A 117 7.93 3.18 15.74
N ASP A 118 8.75 3.79 16.62
CA ASP A 118 10.18 3.98 16.38
C ASP A 118 10.95 2.66 16.22
N ALA A 119 10.61 1.64 17.04
CA ALA A 119 11.25 0.34 16.96
C ALA A 119 10.86 -0.42 15.68
N ILE A 120 9.60 -0.25 15.23
CA ILE A 120 9.09 -0.84 13.99
C ILE A 120 9.80 -0.19 12.79
N GLU A 121 9.90 1.13 12.74
CA GLU A 121 10.59 1.86 11.67
C GLU A 121 12.06 1.41 11.56
N LEU A 122 12.77 1.38 12.70
CA LEU A 122 14.16 0.91 12.74
C LEU A 122 14.31 -0.56 12.29
N ALA A 123 13.34 -1.42 12.63
CA ALA A 123 13.37 -2.81 12.19
C ALA A 123 13.10 -2.92 10.68
N LEU A 124 12.17 -2.14 10.11
CA LEU A 124 11.90 -2.10 8.68
C LEU A 124 13.15 -1.73 7.88
N PHE A 125 13.93 -0.72 8.28
CA PHE A 125 15.18 -0.37 7.60
C PHE A 125 16.20 -1.52 7.54
N ARG A 126 16.09 -2.51 8.44
CA ARG A 126 17.01 -3.66 8.49
C ARG A 126 16.53 -4.86 7.67
N VAL A 127 15.22 -5.01 7.50
CA VAL A 127 14.64 -6.20 6.88
C VAL A 127 14.12 -5.98 5.46
N LEU A 128 13.90 -4.71 5.06
CA LEU A 128 13.46 -4.42 3.70
C LEU A 128 14.51 -4.87 2.68
N PRO A 129 14.10 -5.55 1.60
CA PRO A 129 14.96 -5.82 0.46
C PRO A 129 15.51 -4.53 -0.14
N GLY A 130 16.73 -4.58 -0.71
CA GLY A 130 17.39 -3.38 -1.24
C GLY A 130 16.70 -2.72 -2.45
N ASP A 131 15.75 -3.41 -3.07
CA ASP A 131 14.89 -2.92 -4.15
C ASP A 131 13.67 -2.13 -3.63
N LEU A 132 13.43 -2.14 -2.31
CA LEU A 132 12.36 -1.41 -1.64
C LEU A 132 12.90 -0.35 -0.67
N SER A 133 12.20 0.74 -0.53
CA SER A 133 12.47 1.78 0.47
C SER A 133 11.16 2.28 1.07
N ILE A 134 11.15 2.52 2.38
CA ILE A 134 10.14 3.37 3.00
C ILE A 134 10.66 4.81 3.09
N LEU A 135 9.73 5.76 3.11
CA LEU A 135 10.01 7.15 3.43
C LEU A 135 9.62 7.43 4.89
N VAL A 136 9.49 8.69 5.28
CA VAL A 136 9.10 9.04 6.66
C VAL A 136 7.65 8.60 6.91
N PRO A 137 7.39 7.79 7.96
CA PRO A 137 6.02 7.47 8.34
C PRO A 137 5.25 8.71 8.81
N SER A 138 3.94 8.72 8.59
CA SER A 138 3.06 9.76 9.12
C SER A 138 2.72 9.52 10.59
N PRO A 139 2.29 10.54 11.35
CA PRO A 139 1.63 10.34 12.64
C PRO A 139 0.29 9.61 12.52
N ALA A 140 -0.32 9.58 11.34
CA ALA A 140 -1.55 8.82 11.09
C ALA A 140 -1.35 7.33 11.34
N GLU A 141 -2.18 6.76 12.19
CA GLU A 141 -2.19 5.33 12.52
C GLU A 141 -3.54 4.73 12.15
N ASP A 142 -3.51 3.60 11.43
CA ASP A 142 -4.65 2.73 11.23
C ASP A 142 -4.26 1.28 11.48
N LYS A 143 -4.90 0.64 12.46
CA LYS A 143 -4.56 -0.70 12.94
C LYS A 143 -5.63 -1.71 12.58
N ASP A 144 -5.21 -2.93 12.36
CA ASP A 144 -6.10 -4.07 12.51
C ASP A 144 -6.74 -4.06 13.91
N SER A 145 -7.99 -4.42 13.97
CA SER A 145 -8.70 -4.63 15.24
C SER A 145 -9.72 -5.76 15.12
N LEU A 146 -10.21 -6.26 16.25
CA LEU A 146 -11.40 -7.11 16.30
C LEU A 146 -12.56 -6.29 16.82
N ALA A 147 -13.61 -6.18 16.01
CA ALA A 147 -14.87 -5.55 16.40
C ALA A 147 -15.97 -6.58 16.58
N VAL A 148 -16.89 -6.30 17.48
CA VAL A 148 -18.12 -7.06 17.74
C VAL A 148 -19.31 -6.10 17.81
N SER A 149 -20.54 -6.60 17.65
CA SER A 149 -21.72 -5.77 17.88
C SER A 149 -21.85 -5.42 19.38
N ARG A 150 -22.47 -4.29 19.69
CA ARG A 150 -22.80 -3.90 21.07
C ARG A 150 -23.61 -4.96 21.79
N GLU A 151 -24.53 -5.62 21.10
CA GLU A 151 -25.31 -6.72 21.64
C GLU A 151 -24.40 -7.88 22.07
N THR A 152 -23.48 -8.32 21.21
CA THR A 152 -22.54 -9.40 21.52
C THR A 152 -21.61 -9.02 22.67
N ALA A 153 -21.07 -7.78 22.66
CA ALA A 153 -20.23 -7.28 23.74
C ALA A 153 -20.94 -7.33 25.09
N ASN A 154 -22.21 -6.88 25.14
CA ASN A 154 -23.00 -6.89 26.37
C ASN A 154 -23.38 -8.33 26.82
N ARG A 155 -23.79 -9.19 25.85
CA ARG A 155 -24.18 -10.58 26.11
C ARG A 155 -23.07 -11.40 26.76
N TRP A 156 -21.83 -11.21 26.28
CA TRP A 156 -20.65 -11.94 26.75
C TRP A 156 -19.74 -11.10 27.66
N ASN A 157 -20.16 -9.89 28.02
CA ASN A 157 -19.38 -8.95 28.85
C ASN A 157 -17.95 -8.75 28.33
N LEU A 158 -17.83 -8.57 27.00
CA LEU A 158 -16.52 -8.43 26.32
C LEU A 158 -15.96 -7.01 26.50
N LYS A 159 -14.66 -6.93 26.79
CA LYS A 159 -13.84 -5.71 26.73
C LYS A 159 -12.57 -5.93 25.92
N THR A 160 -11.96 -7.09 26.03
CA THR A 160 -10.67 -7.43 25.43
C THR A 160 -10.78 -8.62 24.50
N ILE A 161 -9.77 -8.82 23.64
CA ILE A 161 -9.65 -10.03 22.81
C ILE A 161 -9.57 -11.30 23.70
N ALA A 162 -9.00 -11.19 24.92
CA ALA A 162 -8.95 -12.32 25.84
C ALA A 162 -10.35 -12.75 26.33
N ASP A 163 -11.27 -11.79 26.52
CA ASP A 163 -12.65 -12.12 26.87
C ASP A 163 -13.36 -12.87 25.76
N LEU A 164 -13.14 -12.46 24.49
CA LEU A 164 -13.68 -13.14 23.32
C LEU A 164 -13.13 -14.58 23.21
N ALA A 165 -11.87 -14.80 23.58
CA ALA A 165 -11.23 -16.12 23.51
C ALA A 165 -11.93 -17.18 24.37
N ALA A 166 -12.57 -16.77 25.49
CA ALA A 166 -13.37 -17.67 26.31
C ALA A 166 -14.59 -18.27 25.57
N HIS A 167 -15.02 -17.62 24.50
CA HIS A 167 -16.15 -18.02 23.64
C HIS A 167 -15.71 -18.61 22.28
N SER A 168 -14.44 -19.01 22.11
CA SER A 168 -13.89 -19.48 20.83
C SER A 168 -14.79 -20.46 20.05
N PRO A 169 -15.46 -21.44 20.68
CA PRO A 169 -16.34 -22.37 19.94
C PRO A 169 -17.58 -21.70 19.31
N GLU A 170 -18.00 -20.55 19.83
CA GLU A 170 -19.18 -19.80 19.40
C GLU A 170 -18.82 -18.65 18.45
N VAL A 171 -17.53 -18.27 18.40
CA VAL A 171 -17.06 -17.17 17.56
C VAL A 171 -16.99 -17.60 16.10
N LYS A 172 -17.67 -16.87 15.23
CA LYS A 172 -17.43 -16.85 13.78
C LYS A 172 -16.70 -15.57 13.45
N LEU A 173 -15.47 -15.69 12.92
CA LEU A 173 -14.64 -14.55 12.59
C LEU A 173 -14.74 -14.22 11.10
N GLY A 174 -15.16 -12.99 10.78
CA GLY A 174 -15.12 -12.42 9.44
C GLY A 174 -13.81 -11.67 9.23
N ALA A 175 -13.03 -12.04 8.21
CA ALA A 175 -11.78 -11.35 7.87
C ALA A 175 -11.33 -11.72 6.44
N PRO A 176 -10.37 -10.99 5.82
CA PRO A 176 -9.75 -11.39 4.56
C PRO A 176 -9.08 -12.77 4.66
N SER A 177 -9.03 -13.50 3.56
CA SER A 177 -8.53 -14.89 3.53
C SER A 177 -7.10 -15.04 4.03
N GLU A 178 -6.23 -14.05 3.76
CA GLU A 178 -4.84 -14.01 4.20
C GLU A 178 -4.69 -13.89 5.72
N PHE A 179 -5.71 -13.39 6.43
CA PHE A 179 -5.74 -13.31 7.89
C PHE A 179 -5.65 -14.69 8.57
N LEU A 180 -6.01 -15.76 7.85
CA LEU A 180 -5.80 -17.16 8.31
C LEU A 180 -4.33 -17.50 8.52
N ASN A 181 -3.42 -16.87 7.77
CA ASN A 181 -2.02 -17.26 7.72
C ASN A 181 -1.07 -16.18 8.26
N ARG A 182 -1.49 -14.91 8.31
CA ARG A 182 -0.69 -13.82 8.85
C ARG A 182 -0.40 -14.03 10.32
N THR A 183 0.82 -13.69 10.75
CA THR A 183 1.26 -13.91 12.14
C THR A 183 0.48 -13.10 13.18
N GLU A 184 -0.05 -11.94 12.79
CA GLU A 184 -0.96 -11.10 13.58
C GLU A 184 -2.43 -11.51 13.43
N GLY A 185 -2.75 -12.35 12.45
CA GLY A 185 -4.08 -12.89 12.20
C GLY A 185 -4.47 -14.04 13.15
N VAL A 186 -5.14 -15.06 12.59
CA VAL A 186 -5.59 -16.23 13.38
C VAL A 186 -4.45 -16.91 14.16
N PRO A 187 -3.24 -17.11 13.62
CA PRO A 187 -2.12 -17.66 14.38
C PRO A 187 -1.74 -16.81 15.60
N GLY A 188 -1.69 -15.47 15.45
CA GLY A 188 -1.37 -14.55 16.53
C GLY A 188 -2.46 -14.51 17.60
N LEU A 189 -3.71 -14.44 17.19
CA LEU A 189 -4.86 -14.46 18.10
C LEU A 189 -4.86 -15.74 18.96
N LYS A 190 -4.59 -16.87 18.35
CA LYS A 190 -4.46 -18.16 19.08
C LYS A 190 -3.28 -18.15 20.04
N LYS A 191 -2.11 -17.74 19.57
CA LYS A 191 -0.86 -17.71 20.36
C LYS A 191 -0.95 -16.75 21.54
N ASN A 192 -1.45 -15.54 21.31
CA ASN A 192 -1.40 -14.47 22.29
C ASN A 192 -2.61 -14.51 23.25
N TYR A 193 -3.78 -14.85 22.74
CA TYR A 193 -5.04 -14.77 23.52
C TYR A 193 -5.71 -16.13 23.75
N GLY A 194 -5.31 -17.17 23.04
CA GLY A 194 -5.99 -18.46 23.05
C GLY A 194 -7.29 -18.45 22.25
N LEU A 195 -7.54 -17.42 21.44
CA LEU A 195 -8.70 -17.37 20.54
C LEU A 195 -8.51 -18.38 19.42
N ASP A 196 -9.21 -19.51 19.52
CA ASP A 196 -9.06 -20.65 18.62
C ASP A 196 -10.10 -20.62 17.51
N ILE A 197 -9.74 -20.00 16.39
CA ILE A 197 -10.58 -19.94 15.19
C ILE A 197 -10.19 -21.08 14.24
N THR A 198 -11.12 -21.99 14.02
CA THR A 198 -10.97 -23.10 13.06
C THR A 198 -11.43 -22.66 11.67
N PRO A 199 -11.07 -23.40 10.61
CA PRO A 199 -11.60 -23.11 9.25
C PRO A 199 -13.12 -23.08 9.16
N ASN A 200 -13.83 -23.82 10.00
CA ASN A 200 -15.30 -23.84 10.05
C ASN A 200 -15.89 -22.58 10.71
N ASN A 201 -15.10 -21.91 11.53
CA ASN A 201 -15.50 -20.70 12.25
C ASN A 201 -14.92 -19.43 11.60
N PHE A 202 -14.27 -19.56 10.43
CA PHE A 202 -13.73 -18.45 9.66
C PHE A 202 -14.59 -18.18 8.43
N VAL A 203 -14.96 -16.95 8.23
CA VAL A 203 -15.71 -16.46 7.05
C VAL A 203 -14.82 -15.51 6.29
N ALA A 204 -14.32 -15.96 5.13
CA ALA A 204 -13.48 -15.13 4.26
C ALA A 204 -14.33 -14.04 3.59
N ILE A 205 -13.97 -12.76 3.84
CA ILE A 205 -14.59 -11.59 3.24
C ILE A 205 -13.48 -10.67 2.75
N SER A 206 -13.33 -10.53 1.43
CA SER A 206 -12.19 -9.85 0.81
C SER A 206 -12.54 -8.40 0.47
N ASP A 207 -12.84 -7.58 1.49
CA ASP A 207 -13.08 -6.14 1.33
C ASP A 207 -12.32 -5.28 2.36
N GLY A 208 -11.30 -5.85 3.02
CA GLY A 208 -10.43 -5.13 3.96
C GLY A 208 -11.18 -4.50 5.15
N GLY A 209 -12.17 -5.19 5.72
CA GLY A 209 -12.99 -4.64 6.81
C GLY A 209 -14.05 -3.63 6.33
N GLY A 210 -14.33 -3.61 5.04
CA GLY A 210 -15.27 -2.70 4.40
C GLY A 210 -16.74 -3.09 4.54
N PRO A 211 -17.62 -2.59 3.63
CA PRO A 211 -19.08 -2.70 3.79
C PRO A 211 -19.62 -4.13 3.87
N ALA A 212 -19.01 -5.10 3.19
CA ALA A 212 -19.46 -6.49 3.23
C ALA A 212 -19.12 -7.13 4.61
N THR A 213 -17.92 -6.85 5.14
CA THR A 213 -17.50 -7.29 6.48
C THR A 213 -18.40 -6.68 7.55
N VAL A 214 -18.63 -5.36 7.50
CA VAL A 214 -19.50 -4.65 8.44
C VAL A 214 -20.92 -5.21 8.40
N ARG A 215 -21.49 -5.41 7.22
CA ARG A 215 -22.82 -6.00 7.07
C ARG A 215 -22.89 -7.40 7.69
N ALA A 216 -21.91 -8.26 7.40
CA ALA A 216 -21.87 -9.61 7.97
C ALA A 216 -21.82 -9.59 9.51
N LEU A 217 -21.17 -8.60 10.10
CA LEU A 217 -21.13 -8.41 11.57
C LEU A 217 -22.48 -7.90 12.11
N VAL A 218 -23.05 -6.88 11.48
CA VAL A 218 -24.34 -6.27 11.90
C VAL A 218 -25.49 -7.26 11.76
N ASP A 219 -25.52 -8.03 10.67
CA ASP A 219 -26.55 -9.05 10.41
C ASP A 219 -26.36 -10.34 11.25
N GLY A 220 -25.26 -10.43 12.04
CA GLY A 220 -24.96 -11.60 12.87
C GLY A 220 -24.49 -12.83 12.08
N THR A 221 -24.15 -12.69 10.79
CA THR A 221 -23.53 -13.76 10.00
C THR A 221 -22.18 -14.15 10.57
N VAL A 222 -21.43 -13.17 11.08
CA VAL A 222 -20.22 -13.36 11.87
C VAL A 222 -20.41 -12.74 13.26
N THR A 223 -19.68 -13.27 14.26
CA THR A 223 -19.77 -12.82 15.67
C THR A 223 -18.75 -11.73 15.96
N ALA A 224 -17.60 -11.81 15.31
CA ALA A 224 -16.52 -10.82 15.36
C ALA A 224 -15.97 -10.61 13.96
N ALA A 225 -15.42 -9.44 13.71
CA ALA A 225 -14.83 -9.13 12.42
C ALA A 225 -13.51 -8.35 12.57
N ASN A 226 -12.60 -8.57 11.63
CA ASN A 226 -11.44 -7.70 11.45
C ASN A 226 -11.91 -6.41 10.77
N ILE A 227 -11.82 -5.31 11.49
CA ILE A 227 -12.19 -3.97 11.02
C ILE A 227 -11.06 -3.02 11.43
N PHE A 228 -10.64 -2.15 10.53
CA PHE A 228 -9.59 -1.17 10.80
C PHE A 228 -10.07 -0.07 11.74
N THR A 229 -9.17 0.44 12.59
CA THR A 229 -9.50 1.39 13.66
C THR A 229 -10.00 2.75 13.18
N THR A 230 -9.70 3.14 11.93
CA THR A 230 -10.16 4.37 11.29
C THR A 230 -11.52 4.25 10.60
N SER A 231 -12.14 3.06 10.66
CA SER A 231 -13.41 2.79 9.98
C SER A 231 -14.56 3.59 10.58
N PRO A 232 -15.27 4.44 9.79
CA PRO A 232 -16.46 5.16 10.25
C PRO A 232 -17.61 4.20 10.62
N ALA A 233 -17.59 2.98 10.12
CA ALA A 233 -18.61 1.99 10.45
C ALA A 233 -18.64 1.61 11.94
N ILE A 234 -17.54 1.83 12.67
CA ILE A 234 -17.48 1.55 14.10
C ILE A 234 -18.50 2.39 14.87
N PRO A 235 -18.47 3.72 14.86
CA PRO A 235 -19.46 4.55 15.53
C PRO A 235 -20.84 4.50 14.83
N GLU A 236 -20.89 4.41 13.51
CA GLU A 236 -22.16 4.40 12.75
C GLU A 236 -23.04 3.19 13.09
N ASN A 237 -22.45 2.04 13.41
CA ASN A 237 -23.16 0.81 13.73
C ASN A 237 -23.04 0.39 15.20
N ASP A 238 -22.62 1.30 16.08
CA ASP A 238 -22.40 1.03 17.51
C ASP A 238 -21.58 -0.25 17.75
N LEU A 239 -20.51 -0.43 16.96
CA LEU A 239 -19.59 -1.56 17.12
C LEU A 239 -18.64 -1.31 18.30
N VAL A 240 -18.20 -2.39 18.92
CA VAL A 240 -17.22 -2.37 20.01
C VAL A 240 -15.92 -2.96 19.50
N VAL A 241 -14.89 -2.13 19.44
CA VAL A 241 -13.52 -2.60 19.21
C VAL A 241 -12.98 -3.19 20.49
N LEU A 242 -12.51 -4.42 20.45
CA LEU A 242 -11.93 -5.11 21.60
C LEU A 242 -10.50 -4.64 21.85
N GLU A 243 -10.18 -4.39 23.11
CA GLU A 243 -8.83 -4.00 23.53
C GLU A 243 -7.82 -5.12 23.26
N ASP A 244 -6.63 -4.73 22.79
CA ASP A 244 -5.50 -5.61 22.49
C ASP A 244 -4.30 -5.34 23.41
N PRO A 245 -4.37 -5.66 24.72
CA PRO A 245 -3.32 -5.36 25.68
C PRO A 245 -2.00 -6.13 25.44
N LYS A 246 -2.00 -7.14 24.58
CA LYS A 246 -0.80 -7.89 24.22
C LYS A 246 -0.17 -7.42 22.91
N ASN A 247 -0.71 -6.35 22.30
CA ASN A 247 -0.25 -5.80 21.03
C ASN A 247 -0.09 -6.88 19.93
N ASN A 248 -1.10 -7.74 19.78
CA ASN A 248 -1.18 -8.68 18.69
C ASN A 248 -1.15 -7.94 17.35
N PHE A 249 -1.83 -6.80 17.30
CA PHE A 249 -1.80 -5.84 16.21
C PHE A 249 -0.80 -4.73 16.53
N PRO A 250 0.38 -4.70 15.87
CA PRO A 250 1.40 -3.70 16.15
C PRO A 250 0.96 -2.30 15.71
N ALA A 251 1.68 -1.27 16.17
CA ALA A 251 1.49 0.10 15.67
C ALA A 251 1.60 0.12 14.13
N ALA A 252 0.71 0.83 13.47
CA ALA A 252 0.55 0.79 12.02
C ALA A 252 0.42 2.20 11.43
N ASN A 253 1.52 2.96 11.51
CA ASN A 253 1.61 4.28 10.90
C ASN A 253 1.63 4.18 9.37
N VAL A 254 0.88 5.04 8.71
CA VAL A 254 0.90 5.15 7.24
C VAL A 254 2.29 5.55 6.78
N VAL A 255 2.82 4.85 5.78
CA VAL A 255 4.16 5.08 5.25
C VAL A 255 4.19 4.91 3.73
N PRO A 256 4.84 5.82 2.97
CA PRO A 256 5.07 5.59 1.55
C PRO A 256 6.09 4.47 1.36
N LEU A 257 5.70 3.38 0.70
CA LEU A 257 6.60 2.33 0.21
C LEU A 257 6.92 2.58 -1.25
N VAL A 258 8.20 2.68 -1.57
CA VAL A 258 8.70 3.11 -2.88
C VAL A 258 9.67 2.07 -3.43
N SER A 259 9.60 1.81 -4.75
CA SER A 259 10.70 1.17 -5.47
C SER A 259 11.98 1.99 -5.33
N SER A 260 13.07 1.39 -4.86
CA SER A 260 14.33 2.11 -4.65
C SER A 260 14.88 2.76 -5.92
N GLN A 261 14.50 2.27 -7.11
CA GLN A 261 14.90 2.85 -8.39
C GLN A 261 14.21 4.20 -8.67
N LYS A 262 13.06 4.46 -8.06
CA LYS A 262 12.28 5.70 -8.24
C LYS A 262 12.49 6.70 -7.11
N LYS A 263 13.22 6.31 -6.06
CA LYS A 263 13.51 7.18 -4.92
C LYS A 263 14.44 8.31 -5.33
N SER A 264 13.91 9.52 -5.40
CA SER A 264 14.66 10.77 -5.61
C SER A 264 14.48 11.70 -4.42
N ASP A 265 15.38 12.68 -4.25
CA ASP A 265 15.26 13.68 -3.20
C ASP A 265 13.99 14.53 -3.37
N GLU A 266 13.58 14.82 -4.61
CA GLU A 266 12.35 15.54 -4.90
C GLU A 266 11.11 14.74 -4.49
N LEU A 267 11.01 13.46 -4.89
CA LEU A 267 9.92 12.57 -4.49
C LEU A 267 9.84 12.46 -2.97
N LYS A 268 11.00 12.24 -2.33
CA LYS A 268 11.09 12.17 -0.87
C LYS A 268 10.59 13.46 -0.21
N THR A 269 11.01 14.63 -0.69
CA THR A 269 10.61 15.92 -0.12
C THR A 269 9.09 16.10 -0.13
N VAL A 270 8.43 15.76 -1.25
CA VAL A 270 6.97 15.87 -1.38
C VAL A 270 6.26 14.89 -0.44
N LEU A 271 6.64 13.63 -0.47
CA LEU A 271 5.94 12.59 0.31
C LEU A 271 6.20 12.70 1.81
N ASP A 272 7.39 13.11 2.23
CA ASP A 272 7.68 13.39 3.65
C ASP A 272 6.87 14.60 4.16
N ALA A 273 6.68 15.62 3.31
CA ALA A 273 5.82 16.76 3.68
C ALA A 273 4.35 16.36 3.82
N VAL A 274 3.84 15.48 2.93
CA VAL A 274 2.50 14.90 3.06
C VAL A 274 2.40 14.07 4.33
N SER A 275 3.37 13.17 4.57
CA SER A 275 3.41 12.32 5.76
C SER A 275 3.39 13.15 7.05
N ALA A 276 4.14 14.26 7.11
CA ALA A 276 4.18 15.12 8.28
C ALA A 276 2.84 15.81 8.63
N LYS A 277 1.90 15.85 7.69
CA LYS A 277 0.58 16.49 7.86
C LYS A 277 -0.56 15.49 8.09
N LEU A 278 -0.45 14.30 7.52
CA LEU A 278 -1.52 13.30 7.61
C LEU A 278 -1.64 12.76 9.03
N THR A 279 -2.82 12.91 9.63
CA THR A 279 -3.16 12.47 10.99
C THR A 279 -4.19 11.36 10.99
N THR A 280 -4.37 10.68 12.13
CA THR A 280 -5.42 9.66 12.29
C THR A 280 -6.81 10.27 12.15
N GLU A 281 -7.01 11.50 12.63
CA GLU A 281 -8.25 12.26 12.48
C GLU A 281 -8.55 12.51 11.01
N ASP A 282 -7.53 12.87 10.21
CA ASP A 282 -7.70 13.03 8.76
C ASP A 282 -8.14 11.72 8.10
N LEU A 283 -7.58 10.57 8.49
CA LEU A 283 -8.00 9.27 7.95
C LEU A 283 -9.47 8.99 8.26
N ILE A 284 -9.91 9.22 9.50
CA ILE A 284 -11.30 9.03 9.90
C ILE A 284 -12.23 9.95 9.09
N GLU A 285 -11.86 11.22 8.93
CA GLU A 285 -12.64 12.19 8.14
C GLU A 285 -12.72 11.80 6.67
N LEU A 286 -11.60 11.40 6.06
CA LEU A 286 -11.52 10.95 4.66
C LEU A 286 -12.32 9.67 4.43
N ASN A 287 -12.20 8.69 5.32
CA ASN A 287 -12.98 7.46 5.26
C ASN A 287 -14.49 7.75 5.42
N THR A 288 -14.85 8.66 6.32
CA THR A 288 -16.25 9.10 6.50
C THR A 288 -16.79 9.77 5.25
N ALA A 289 -15.99 10.67 4.63
CA ALA A 289 -16.39 11.39 3.44
C ALA A 289 -16.63 10.48 2.22
N THR A 290 -15.95 9.34 2.15
CA THR A 290 -16.08 8.36 1.05
C THR A 290 -17.03 7.20 1.38
N SER A 291 -17.58 7.15 2.62
CA SER A 291 -18.45 6.05 3.07
C SER A 291 -19.90 6.25 2.66
N GLY A 292 -20.63 5.13 2.63
CA GLY A 292 -22.08 5.11 2.40
C GLY A 292 -22.53 5.54 0.99
N ASN A 293 -23.84 5.67 0.80
CA ASN A 293 -24.43 5.98 -0.52
C ASN A 293 -24.25 7.43 -0.97
N ALA A 294 -23.90 8.33 -0.06
CA ALA A 294 -23.64 9.75 -0.32
C ALA A 294 -22.15 10.08 -0.31
N GLY A 295 -21.29 9.06 -0.21
CA GLY A 295 -19.85 9.23 -0.22
C GLY A 295 -19.36 9.82 -1.53
N VAL A 296 -18.34 10.70 -1.44
CA VAL A 296 -17.64 11.23 -2.61
C VAL A 296 -16.62 10.20 -3.11
N ASP A 297 -16.16 10.36 -4.34
CA ASP A 297 -15.10 9.52 -4.88
C ASP A 297 -13.77 9.77 -4.15
N PRO A 298 -12.88 8.75 -4.02
CA PRO A 298 -11.59 8.89 -3.33
C PRO A 298 -10.71 10.03 -3.83
N ASP A 299 -10.71 10.31 -5.14
CA ASP A 299 -9.96 11.40 -5.75
C ASP A 299 -10.50 12.77 -5.35
N GLU A 300 -11.81 12.94 -5.21
CA GLU A 300 -12.44 14.17 -4.73
C GLU A 300 -12.14 14.40 -3.24
N ALA A 301 -12.21 13.36 -2.40
CA ALA A 301 -11.85 13.45 -0.99
C ALA A 301 -10.37 13.82 -0.83
N ALA A 302 -9.50 13.16 -1.56
CA ALA A 302 -8.06 13.44 -1.59
C ALA A 302 -7.78 14.88 -2.04
N LEU A 303 -8.45 15.37 -3.10
CA LEU A 303 -8.26 16.74 -3.61
C LEU A 303 -8.60 17.79 -2.54
N LYS A 304 -9.68 17.61 -1.81
CA LYS A 304 -10.08 18.51 -0.71
C LYS A 304 -8.99 18.57 0.37
N TRP A 305 -8.47 17.42 0.77
CA TRP A 305 -7.40 17.35 1.77
C TRP A 305 -6.10 17.98 1.25
N VAL A 306 -5.69 17.68 0.01
CA VAL A 306 -4.50 18.22 -0.66
C VAL A 306 -4.57 19.74 -0.73
N GLN A 307 -5.74 20.31 -1.11
CA GLN A 307 -5.96 21.76 -1.16
C GLN A 307 -5.94 22.41 0.24
N ALA A 308 -6.60 21.78 1.21
CA ALA A 308 -6.65 22.30 2.59
C ALA A 308 -5.26 22.35 3.24
N ASN A 309 -4.36 21.44 2.86
CA ASN A 309 -3.00 21.36 3.38
C ASN A 309 -1.94 22.02 2.48
N GLY A 310 -2.35 22.64 1.35
CA GLY A 310 -1.47 23.41 0.47
C GLY A 310 -0.57 22.57 -0.44
N PHE A 311 -0.91 21.29 -0.66
CA PHE A 311 -0.20 20.38 -1.56
C PHE A 311 -0.71 20.42 -3.01
N ASP A 312 -1.70 21.26 -3.32
CA ASP A 312 -2.20 21.53 -4.66
C ASP A 312 -1.28 22.44 -5.50
N LYS A 313 -0.14 22.83 -4.94
CA LYS A 313 0.89 23.71 -5.53
C LYS A 313 2.28 23.14 -5.27
N PRO A 314 3.28 23.53 -6.10
CA PRO A 314 4.66 23.19 -5.83
C PRO A 314 5.08 23.62 -4.41
N LEU A 315 5.76 22.75 -3.70
CA LEU A 315 6.34 23.11 -2.40
C LEU A 315 7.33 24.24 -2.59
N GLN A 316 7.22 25.26 -1.75
CA GLN A 316 8.20 26.34 -1.72
C GLN A 316 9.45 25.81 -1.02
N GLY A 317 10.58 25.82 -1.74
CA GLY A 317 11.89 25.44 -1.24
C GLY A 317 12.47 26.42 -0.22
#